data_1fdb0663cd46466f175fc2d4ec75d0ef
#
_entry.id   1fdb0663cd46466f175fc2d4ec75d0ef
#
_cell.length_a   1.000
_cell.length_b   1.000
_cell.length_c   1.000
_cell.angle_alpha   90.00
_cell.angle_beta   90.00
_cell.angle_gamma   90.00
#
_symmetry.space_group_name_H-M   'P 1'
#
loop_
_entity.id
_entity.type
_entity.pdbx_description
1 polymer ?
#
loop_
_entity_poly.entity_id
_entity_poly.type
_entity_poly.pdbx_seq_one_letter_code
_entity_poly.pdbx_strand_id
1 'polypeptide(L)'
;MADMVAADITVTVQFKDRTMRRLRNEIKLAFGNAILTYPTYGIPLPSKAALGLHSHFDRWEVEPTPDVYAYVYDRTYYTLRIYSKASGAEFSGAIAATVLYATVYGA
;
A
#
# COMPACT_ATOMS: atom_id res chain seq x y z
N MET A 1 -6.62 21.30 -3.13
CA MET A 1 -5.89 20.25 -2.41
C MET A 1 -5.26 19.28 -3.39
N ALA A 2 -4.04 18.87 -3.11
CA ALA A 2 -3.35 17.90 -3.95
C ALA A 2 -3.71 16.47 -3.55
N ASP A 3 -3.87 15.60 -4.53
CA ASP A 3 -4.01 14.16 -4.29
C ASP A 3 -2.67 13.55 -3.93
N MET A 4 -2.73 12.50 -3.11
CA MET A 4 -1.55 11.72 -2.77
C MET A 4 -1.04 10.97 -3.99
N VAL A 5 0.28 11.00 -4.19
CA VAL A 5 0.97 10.26 -5.27
C VAL A 5 1.92 9.23 -4.67
N ALA A 6 2.48 8.35 -5.51
CA ALA A 6 3.36 7.28 -5.03
C ALA A 6 4.58 7.80 -4.25
N ALA A 7 5.12 8.95 -4.62
CA ALA A 7 6.26 9.56 -3.93
C ALA A 7 5.95 9.99 -2.49
N ASP A 8 4.68 10.12 -2.13
CA ASP A 8 4.26 10.47 -0.77
C ASP A 8 4.22 9.28 0.18
N ILE A 9 4.49 8.08 -0.33
CA ILE A 9 4.56 6.86 0.47
C ILE A 9 6.03 6.56 0.78
N THR A 10 6.36 6.47 2.06
CA THR A 10 7.67 6.00 2.51
C THR A 10 7.63 4.50 2.68
N VAL A 11 8.50 3.80 1.97
CA VAL A 11 8.59 2.34 2.02
C VAL A 11 9.85 1.94 2.76
N THR A 12 9.71 1.04 3.74
CA THR A 12 10.85 0.40 4.41
C THR A 12 10.72 -1.10 4.22
N VAL A 13 11.70 -1.71 3.55
CA VAL A 13 11.77 -3.16 3.42
C VAL A 13 12.38 -3.71 4.70
N GLN A 14 11.58 -4.41 5.50
CA GLN A 14 12.00 -4.90 6.81
C GLN A 14 12.59 -6.30 6.76
N PHE A 15 12.11 -7.12 5.84
CA PHE A 15 12.56 -8.50 5.70
C PHE A 15 12.44 -8.94 4.26
N LYS A 16 13.48 -9.64 3.78
CA LYS A 16 13.48 -10.24 2.44
C LYS A 16 13.67 -11.74 2.57
N ASP A 17 12.81 -12.49 1.90
CA ASP A 17 12.90 -13.93 1.83
C ASP A 17 12.85 -14.34 0.35
N ARG A 18 13.72 -15.27 -0.02
CA ARG A 18 13.79 -15.76 -1.38
C ARG A 18 13.69 -17.28 -1.39
N THR A 19 12.65 -17.78 -2.06
CA THR A 19 12.47 -19.20 -2.27
C THR A 19 12.46 -19.48 -3.76
N MET A 20 13.46 -20.21 -4.25
CA MET A 20 13.67 -20.47 -5.67
C MET A 20 13.82 -19.17 -6.47
N ARG A 21 12.85 -18.84 -7.34
CA ARG A 21 12.84 -17.64 -8.17
C ARG A 21 11.87 -16.56 -7.66
N ARG A 22 11.31 -16.77 -6.49
CA ARG A 22 10.33 -15.84 -5.92
C ARG A 22 10.91 -15.12 -4.72
N LEU A 23 10.51 -13.85 -4.60
CA LEU A 23 10.81 -13.02 -3.45
C LEU A 23 9.54 -12.80 -2.64
N ARG A 24 9.68 -12.86 -1.33
CA ARG A 24 8.66 -12.46 -0.38
C ARG A 24 9.27 -11.42 0.53
N ASN A 25 8.85 -10.19 0.39
CA ASN A 25 9.38 -9.09 1.18
C ASN A 25 8.33 -8.58 2.16
N GLU A 26 8.70 -8.44 3.41
CA GLU A 26 7.86 -7.77 4.40
C GLU A 26 8.24 -6.30 4.42
N ILE A 27 7.24 -5.42 4.21
CA ILE A 27 7.45 -3.99 4.07
C ILE A 27 6.60 -3.21 5.06
N LYS A 28 7.08 -2.02 5.37
CA LYS A 28 6.35 -1.01 6.13
C LYS A 28 6.06 0.15 5.20
N LEU A 29 4.80 0.56 5.14
CA LEU A 29 4.35 1.72 4.38
C LEU A 29 3.93 2.81 5.35
N ALA A 30 4.49 4.00 5.19
CA ALA A 30 4.07 5.18 5.95
C ALA A 30 3.60 6.25 4.98
N PHE A 31 2.40 6.76 5.18
CA PHE A 31 1.81 7.76 4.31
C PHE A 31 0.76 8.58 5.06
N GLY A 32 0.35 9.69 4.42
CA GLY A 32 -0.66 10.58 4.98
C GLY A 32 -0.05 11.69 5.82
N ASN A 33 -0.64 12.88 5.71
CA ASN A 33 -0.21 14.06 6.48
C ASN A 33 -1.39 14.96 6.85
N ALA A 34 -2.62 14.47 6.72
CA ALA A 34 -3.87 15.17 6.93
C ALA A 34 -4.13 16.35 5.98
N ILE A 35 -3.31 16.49 4.92
CA ILE A 35 -3.44 17.54 3.90
C ILE A 35 -3.70 16.93 2.53
N LEU A 36 -2.91 15.90 2.13
CA LEU A 36 -3.07 15.23 0.84
C LEU A 36 -4.33 14.37 0.84
N THR A 37 -5.07 14.41 -0.26
CA THR A 37 -6.36 13.74 -0.37
C THR A 37 -6.26 12.37 -1.01
N TYR A 38 -7.23 11.53 -0.71
CA TYR A 38 -7.37 10.20 -1.28
C TYR A 38 -7.74 10.30 -2.76
N PRO A 39 -6.92 9.78 -3.68
CA PRO A 39 -7.18 9.90 -5.11
C PRO A 39 -8.32 9.01 -5.59
N THR A 40 -8.89 9.34 -6.75
CA THR A 40 -9.77 8.44 -7.46
C THR A 40 -9.02 7.15 -7.79
N TYR A 41 -9.67 6.01 -7.59
CA TYR A 41 -9.11 4.66 -7.77
C TYR A 41 -8.03 4.25 -6.76
N GLY A 42 -7.86 5.01 -5.69
CA GLY A 42 -6.95 4.65 -4.61
C GLY A 42 -5.58 5.31 -4.70
N ILE A 43 -4.74 5.04 -3.71
CA ILE A 43 -3.40 5.64 -3.60
C ILE A 43 -2.43 4.90 -4.53
N PRO A 44 -1.77 5.59 -5.47
CA PRO A 44 -0.77 4.95 -6.32
C PRO A 44 0.35 4.34 -5.49
N LEU A 45 0.73 3.11 -5.80
CA LEU A 45 1.75 2.38 -5.06
C LEU A 45 3.15 2.66 -5.61
N PRO A 46 4.20 2.55 -4.77
CA PRO A 46 5.58 2.70 -5.21
C PRO A 46 5.99 1.66 -6.24
N SER A 47 7.07 1.94 -6.97
CA SER A 47 7.60 1.04 -7.99
C SER A 47 8.08 -0.29 -7.39
N LYS A 48 8.21 -1.31 -8.23
CA LYS A 48 8.73 -2.62 -7.82
C LYS A 48 10.10 -2.51 -7.16
N ALA A 49 10.96 -1.66 -7.66
CA ALA A 49 12.30 -1.45 -7.10
C ALA A 49 12.23 -0.94 -5.67
N ALA A 50 11.31 -0.02 -5.36
CA ALA A 50 11.12 0.49 -4.00
C ALA A 50 10.64 -0.59 -3.04
N LEU A 51 9.95 -1.62 -3.54
CA LEU A 51 9.49 -2.75 -2.75
C LEU A 51 10.54 -3.86 -2.62
N GLY A 52 11.70 -3.69 -3.21
CA GLY A 52 12.76 -4.69 -3.22
C GLY A 52 12.59 -5.80 -4.25
N LEU A 53 11.71 -5.63 -5.22
CA LEU A 53 11.48 -6.58 -6.30
C LEU A 53 12.25 -6.15 -7.56
N HIS A 54 12.63 -7.12 -8.39
CA HIS A 54 13.47 -6.87 -9.56
C HIS A 54 12.71 -6.99 -10.89
N SER A 55 11.97 -8.07 -11.07
CA SER A 55 11.39 -8.41 -12.37
C SER A 55 9.90 -8.17 -12.45
N HIS A 56 9.15 -8.74 -11.54
CA HIS A 56 7.70 -8.66 -11.57
C HIS A 56 7.12 -8.71 -10.17
N PHE A 57 5.85 -8.40 -10.13
CA PHE A 57 5.05 -8.27 -8.92
C PHE A 57 3.84 -9.19 -9.06
N ASP A 58 3.66 -10.09 -8.08
CA ASP A 58 2.56 -11.05 -8.11
C ASP A 58 1.36 -10.58 -7.29
N ARG A 59 1.57 -10.24 -6.01
CA ARG A 59 0.47 -9.85 -5.14
C ARG A 59 0.95 -9.14 -3.87
N TRP A 60 0.01 -8.50 -3.19
CA TRP A 60 0.18 -7.90 -1.87
C TRP A 60 -0.75 -8.56 -0.87
N GLU A 61 -0.26 -8.74 0.34
CA GLU A 61 -1.08 -9.06 1.49
C GLU A 61 -0.87 -7.97 2.55
N VAL A 62 -1.91 -7.20 2.83
CA VAL A 62 -1.85 -6.14 3.83
C VAL A 62 -2.34 -6.69 5.16
N GLU A 63 -1.56 -6.48 6.23
CA GLU A 63 -1.97 -6.91 7.56
C GLU A 63 -3.22 -6.16 8.03
N PRO A 64 -4.18 -6.85 8.66
CA PRO A 64 -5.33 -6.18 9.27
C PRO A 64 -4.86 -5.18 10.34
N THR A 65 -5.47 -4.00 10.34
CA THR A 65 -5.19 -2.98 11.32
C THR A 65 -6.30 -2.91 12.37
N PRO A 66 -6.00 -2.41 13.58
CA PRO A 66 -7.03 -2.29 14.62
C PRO A 66 -7.96 -1.10 14.43
N ASP A 67 -7.77 -0.29 13.39
CA ASP A 67 -8.61 0.86 13.12
C ASP A 67 -9.91 0.50 12.39
N VAL A 68 -10.69 1.52 12.02
CA VAL A 68 -12.00 1.34 11.38
C VAL A 68 -11.92 1.13 9.87
N TYR A 69 -10.72 1.07 9.31
CA TYR A 69 -10.51 0.95 7.88
C TYR A 69 -9.95 -0.40 7.48
N ALA A 70 -10.36 -0.86 6.30
CA ALA A 70 -9.76 -2.01 5.63
C ALA A 70 -8.95 -1.50 4.44
N TYR A 71 -7.75 -2.02 4.28
CA TYR A 71 -6.81 -1.62 3.24
C TYR A 71 -6.67 -2.77 2.25
N VAL A 72 -6.98 -2.49 0.98
CA VAL A 72 -7.06 -3.52 -0.06
C VAL A 72 -6.19 -3.12 -1.25
N TYR A 73 -5.42 -4.07 -1.74
CA TYR A 73 -4.64 -3.89 -2.97
C TYR A 73 -5.54 -4.02 -4.19
N ASP A 74 -5.52 -3.00 -5.06
CA ASP A 74 -6.22 -3.01 -6.34
C ASP A 74 -5.23 -3.34 -7.46
N ARG A 75 -5.35 -4.53 -8.00
CA ARG A 75 -4.47 -5.03 -9.03
C ARG A 75 -4.66 -4.32 -10.37
N THR A 76 -5.87 -3.89 -10.66
CA THR A 76 -6.21 -3.26 -11.94
C THR A 76 -5.51 -1.91 -12.12
N TYR A 77 -5.50 -1.11 -11.05
CA TYR A 77 -4.94 0.24 -11.08
C TYR A 77 -3.58 0.35 -10.39
N TYR A 78 -3.09 -0.72 -9.81
CA TYR A 78 -1.87 -0.74 -9.00
C TYR A 78 -1.94 0.30 -7.88
N THR A 79 -2.99 0.22 -7.10
CA THR A 79 -3.27 1.18 -6.02
C THR A 79 -3.61 0.48 -4.71
N LEU A 80 -3.51 1.24 -3.62
CA LEU A 80 -4.03 0.84 -2.32
C LEU A 80 -5.38 1.52 -2.10
N ARG A 81 -6.43 0.74 -1.92
CA ARG A 81 -7.77 1.25 -1.64
C ARG A 81 -8.10 1.14 -0.16
N ILE A 82 -8.81 2.13 0.34
CA ILE A 82 -9.20 2.24 1.74
C ILE A 82 -10.73 2.21 1.83
N TYR A 83 -11.26 1.29 2.62
CA TYR A 83 -12.70 1.14 2.83
C TYR A 83 -13.04 1.18 4.31
N SER A 84 -14.22 1.70 4.64
CA SER A 84 -14.76 1.60 6.00
C SER A 84 -15.17 0.16 6.30
N LYS A 85 -14.72 -0.40 7.41
CA LYS A 85 -15.12 -1.75 7.85
C LYS A 85 -16.61 -1.83 8.17
N ALA A 86 -17.18 -0.76 8.69
CA ALA A 86 -18.58 -0.74 9.11
C ALA A 86 -19.56 -0.64 7.93
N SER A 87 -19.27 0.22 6.95
CA SER A 87 -20.19 0.50 5.84
C SER A 87 -19.76 -0.09 4.51
N GLY A 88 -18.50 -0.46 4.36
CA GLY A 88 -17.94 -0.89 3.08
C GLY A 88 -17.71 0.24 2.09
N ALA A 89 -17.97 1.50 2.46
CA ALA A 89 -17.78 2.64 1.58
C ALA A 89 -16.30 2.98 1.44
N GLU A 90 -15.90 3.38 0.23
CA GLU A 90 -14.53 3.81 -0.01
C GLU A 90 -14.25 5.15 0.66
N PHE A 91 -13.04 5.30 1.19
CA PHE A 91 -12.61 6.51 1.87
C PHE A 91 -12.61 7.71 0.93
N SER A 92 -12.86 8.88 1.49
CA SER A 92 -12.73 10.16 0.78
C SER A 92 -12.17 11.22 1.73
N GLY A 93 -11.54 12.23 1.17
CA GLY A 93 -10.99 13.34 1.93
C GLY A 93 -9.50 13.22 2.21
N ALA A 94 -9.02 14.01 3.17
CA ALA A 94 -7.61 14.04 3.54
C ALA A 94 -7.23 12.82 4.37
N ILE A 95 -6.03 12.28 4.10
CA ILE A 95 -5.54 11.07 4.75
C ILE A 95 -4.64 11.44 5.91
N ALA A 96 -5.02 11.02 7.12
CA ALA A 96 -4.18 11.19 8.31
C ALA A 96 -2.94 10.29 8.23
N ALA A 97 -1.93 10.62 9.02
CA ALA A 97 -0.70 9.81 9.08
C ALA A 97 -1.04 8.35 9.40
N THR A 98 -0.60 7.45 8.55
CA THR A 98 -0.94 6.04 8.60
C THR A 98 0.30 5.18 8.39
N VAL A 99 0.40 4.10 9.15
CA VAL A 99 1.46 3.10 8.98
C VAL A 99 0.81 1.75 8.75
N LEU A 100 1.20 1.08 7.67
CA LEU A 100 0.73 -0.26 7.34
C LEU A 100 1.91 -1.21 7.19
N TYR A 101 1.66 -2.45 7.50
CA TYR A 101 2.59 -3.55 7.25
C TYR A 101 2.00 -4.46 6.19
N ALA A 102 2.79 -4.83 5.22
CA ALA A 102 2.34 -5.68 4.12
C ALA A 102 3.42 -6.67 3.72
N THR A 103 3.00 -7.75 3.09
CA THR A 103 3.90 -8.71 2.46
C THR A 103 3.69 -8.63 0.95
N VAL A 104 4.77 -8.44 0.20
CA VAL A 104 4.74 -8.40 -1.25
C VAL A 104 5.42 -9.62 -1.82
N TYR A 105 4.82 -10.17 -2.87
CA TYR A 105 5.33 -11.36 -3.56
C TYR A 105 5.67 -11.02 -5.00
N GLY A 106 6.79 -11.53 -5.46
CA GLY A 106 7.23 -11.31 -6.84
C GLY A 106 8.61 -11.91 -7.10
N ALA A 107 9.33 -11.28 -7.99
CA ALA A 107 10.68 -11.71 -8.32
C ALA A 107 11.60 -10.52 -8.63
#